data_354afe28a6121cac9507b0d68dc22dd1
#
_entry.id   354afe28a6121cac9507b0d68dc22dd1
#
_cell.length_a   1.000
_cell.length_b   1.000
_cell.length_c   1.000
_cell.angle_alpha   90.00
_cell.angle_beta   90.00
_cell.angle_gamma   90.00
#
_symmetry.space_group_name_H-M   'P 1'
#
loop_
_entity.id
_entity.type
_entity.pdbx_description
1 polymer ?
#
loop_
_entity_poly.entity_id
_entity_poly.type
_entity_poly.pdbx_seq_one_letter_code
_entity_poly.pdbx_strand_id
1 'polypeptide(L)'
;MLMVLFGQQSELKNVKLLPFKKKREVVSYMKIVTKELGVKCSFCHIPNDYASDKKANKIVAREMISMTMSANKVLNNLNFKEVSCWTCHRGNKIPERSPFKMS
;
A
#
# COMPACT_ATOMS: atom_id res chain seq x y z
N MET A 1 -26.56 19.76 -13.04
CA MET A 1 -25.88 19.23 -12.98
C MET A 1 -25.22 18.69 -12.76
N LEU A 2 -25.44 18.50 -12.72
CA LEU A 2 -24.67 17.88 -12.51
C LEU A 2 -23.97 17.25 -12.35
N MET A 3 -23.98 17.09 -12.22
CA MET A 3 -23.21 16.53 -12.02
C MET A 3 -22.65 16.02 -11.62
N VAL A 4 -22.56 15.97 -11.46
CA VAL A 4 -22.08 15.59 -10.99
C VAL A 4 -21.85 14.71 -10.45
N LEU A 5 -22.00 14.79 -10.23
CA LEU A 5 -22.19 13.73 -9.69
C LEU A 5 -21.50 12.59 -10.16
N PHE A 6 -21.15 12.50 -11.04
CA PHE A 6 -20.53 11.50 -11.53
C PHE A 6 -19.26 11.17 -11.00
N GLY A 7 -18.49 11.99 -10.68
CA GLY A 7 -17.21 11.77 -10.09
C GLY A 7 -17.30 11.11 -8.79
N GLN A 8 -18.45 11.19 -8.20
CA GLN A 8 -18.59 10.65 -6.91
C GLN A 8 -18.48 9.18 -6.86
N GLN A 9 -18.84 8.50 -7.93
CA GLN A 9 -18.74 7.08 -7.92
C GLN A 9 -17.35 6.58 -7.88
N SER A 10 -16.41 7.38 -8.36
CA SER A 10 -15.02 6.98 -8.37
C SER A 10 -14.25 7.65 -7.25
N GLU A 11 -14.93 8.30 -6.35
CA GLU A 11 -14.29 8.97 -5.26
C GLU A 11 -13.54 8.04 -4.35
N LEU A 12 -12.35 8.48 -3.98
CA LEU A 12 -11.54 7.78 -3.01
C LEU A 12 -11.78 8.38 -1.64
N LYS A 13 -12.04 7.52 -0.68
CA LYS A 13 -12.22 7.91 0.71
C LYS A 13 -11.05 7.41 1.51
N ASN A 14 -10.50 8.29 2.34
CA ASN A 14 -9.46 7.92 3.30
C ASN A 14 -8.16 7.48 2.64
N VAL A 15 -7.81 8.08 1.51
CA VAL A 15 -6.51 7.86 0.88
C VAL A 15 -5.59 8.99 1.35
N LYS A 16 -4.54 8.64 2.10
CA LYS A 16 -3.69 9.63 2.76
C LYS A 16 -2.30 9.75 2.17
N LEU A 17 -1.75 8.66 1.65
CA LEU A 17 -0.38 8.63 1.18
C LEU A 17 -0.25 8.47 -0.32
N LEU A 18 -1.14 7.70 -0.92
CA LEU A 18 -1.01 7.34 -2.32
C LEU A 18 -1.30 8.54 -3.20
N PRO A 19 -0.47 8.77 -4.23
CA PRO A 19 -0.64 9.94 -5.09
C PRO A 19 -1.72 9.77 -6.15
N PHE A 20 -2.42 8.64 -6.12
CA PHE A 20 -3.42 8.32 -7.14
C PHE A 20 -4.71 9.05 -6.88
N LYS A 21 -5.34 9.54 -7.94
CA LYS A 21 -6.62 10.24 -7.85
C LYS A 21 -7.78 9.43 -8.36
N LYS A 22 -7.50 8.35 -9.08
CA LYS A 22 -8.54 7.51 -9.66
C LYS A 22 -8.61 6.19 -8.92
N LYS A 23 -9.82 5.72 -8.67
CA LYS A 23 -10.04 4.46 -7.98
C LYS A 23 -9.32 3.30 -8.65
N ARG A 24 -9.35 3.24 -9.98
CA ARG A 24 -8.72 2.13 -10.70
C ARG A 24 -7.21 2.08 -10.47
N GLU A 25 -6.59 3.23 -10.27
CA GLU A 25 -5.16 3.29 -10.00
C GLU A 25 -4.86 2.72 -8.62
N VAL A 26 -5.67 3.06 -7.63
CA VAL A 26 -5.53 2.52 -6.28
C VAL A 26 -5.74 1.02 -6.28
N VAL A 27 -6.78 0.54 -6.98
CA VAL A 27 -7.07 -0.89 -7.06
C VAL A 27 -5.91 -1.63 -7.72
N SER A 28 -5.36 -1.10 -8.81
CA SER A 28 -4.22 -1.72 -9.48
C SER A 28 -3.02 -1.82 -8.56
N TYR A 29 -2.75 -0.76 -7.82
CA TYR A 29 -1.65 -0.75 -6.85
C TYR A 29 -1.90 -1.78 -5.74
N MET A 30 -3.11 -1.85 -5.22
CA MET A 30 -3.45 -2.80 -4.16
C MET A 30 -3.35 -4.24 -4.62
N LYS A 31 -3.65 -4.53 -5.88
CA LYS A 31 -3.46 -5.87 -6.41
C LYS A 31 -1.99 -6.28 -6.40
N ILE A 32 -1.10 -5.34 -6.69
CA ILE A 32 0.33 -5.59 -6.59
C ILE A 32 0.74 -5.81 -5.14
N VAL A 33 0.25 -4.98 -4.22
CA VAL A 33 0.54 -5.11 -2.80
C VAL A 33 0.14 -6.48 -2.28
N THR A 34 -1.06 -6.96 -2.63
CA THR A 34 -1.51 -8.27 -2.16
C THR A 34 -0.60 -9.39 -2.65
N LYS A 35 -0.11 -9.30 -3.88
CA LYS A 35 0.81 -10.30 -4.41
C LYS A 35 2.17 -10.22 -3.73
N GLU A 36 2.66 -9.03 -3.52
CA GLU A 36 3.98 -8.84 -2.91
C GLU A 36 4.01 -9.26 -1.46
N LEU A 37 2.86 -9.21 -0.79
CA LEU A 37 2.72 -9.65 0.61
C LEU A 37 2.18 -11.06 0.75
N GLY A 38 1.63 -11.64 -0.31
CA GLY A 38 1.03 -12.95 -0.25
C GLY A 38 -0.23 -13.00 0.61
N VAL A 39 -1.02 -11.93 0.58
CA VAL A 39 -2.25 -11.83 1.39
C VAL A 39 -3.43 -11.47 0.51
N LYS A 40 -4.64 -11.61 1.05
CA LYS A 40 -5.86 -11.20 0.38
C LYS A 40 -6.25 -9.80 0.83
N CYS A 41 -7.15 -9.17 0.07
CA CYS A 41 -7.63 -7.84 0.39
C CYS A 41 -8.18 -7.75 1.81
N SER A 42 -8.85 -8.82 2.26
CA SER A 42 -9.46 -8.86 3.59
C SER A 42 -8.45 -8.91 4.73
N PHE A 43 -7.17 -9.09 4.41
CA PHE A 43 -6.13 -9.04 5.46
C PHE A 43 -6.06 -7.63 6.06
N CYS A 44 -6.27 -6.61 5.25
CA CYS A 44 -6.19 -5.21 5.68
C CYS A 44 -7.54 -4.48 5.63
N HIS A 45 -8.45 -4.92 4.78
CA HIS A 45 -9.69 -4.19 4.55
C HIS A 45 -10.89 -4.97 5.02
N ILE A 46 -11.91 -4.23 5.49
CA ILE A 46 -13.22 -4.80 5.77
C ILE A 46 -13.95 -4.89 4.43
N PRO A 47 -14.45 -6.09 4.05
CA PRO A 47 -15.19 -6.21 2.80
C PRO A 47 -16.35 -5.22 2.76
N ASN A 48 -16.54 -4.58 1.60
CA ASN A 48 -17.55 -3.56 1.38
C ASN A 48 -17.34 -2.26 2.15
N ASP A 49 -16.21 -2.13 2.84
CA ASP A 49 -15.87 -0.89 3.55
C ASP A 49 -14.35 -0.72 3.54
N TYR A 50 -13.79 -0.63 2.37
CA TYR A 50 -12.33 -0.57 2.20
C TYR A 50 -11.72 0.70 2.76
N ALA A 51 -12.51 1.75 2.92
CA ALA A 51 -12.02 3.01 3.49
C ALA A 51 -11.84 2.95 5.01
N SER A 52 -12.45 1.96 5.67
CA SER A 52 -12.37 1.85 7.13
C SER A 52 -10.96 1.57 7.60
N ASP A 53 -10.58 2.21 8.70
CA ASP A 53 -9.30 1.98 9.37
C ASP A 53 -9.45 1.07 10.60
N LYS A 54 -10.55 0.34 10.70
CA LYS A 54 -10.77 -0.49 11.89
C LYS A 54 -9.79 -1.64 12.01
N LYS A 55 -9.31 -2.17 10.90
CA LYS A 55 -8.34 -3.27 10.97
C LYS A 55 -6.95 -2.74 11.24
N ALA A 56 -6.30 -3.29 12.25
CA ALA A 56 -4.94 -2.90 12.61
C ALA A 56 -3.97 -3.11 11.45
N ASN A 57 -4.16 -4.17 10.67
CA ASN A 57 -3.27 -4.45 9.54
C ASN A 57 -3.30 -3.35 8.49
N LYS A 58 -4.44 -2.66 8.33
CA LYS A 58 -4.50 -1.53 7.39
C LYS A 58 -3.66 -0.36 7.87
N ILE A 59 -3.67 -0.11 9.18
CA ILE A 59 -2.85 0.95 9.76
C ILE A 59 -1.38 0.62 9.60
N VAL A 60 -1.00 -0.63 9.89
CA VAL A 60 0.37 -1.09 9.70
C VAL A 60 0.78 -0.96 8.24
N ALA A 61 -0.09 -1.36 7.31
CA ALA A 61 0.22 -1.26 5.89
C ALA A 61 0.46 0.17 5.46
N ARG A 62 -0.33 1.11 6.00
CA ARG A 62 -0.12 2.53 5.67
C ARG A 62 1.25 3.00 6.14
N GLU A 63 1.69 2.58 7.32
CA GLU A 63 3.01 2.92 7.82
C GLU A 63 4.10 2.29 6.97
N MET A 64 3.90 1.06 6.51
CA MET A 64 4.86 0.39 5.63
C MET A 64 4.95 1.09 4.28
N ILE A 65 3.83 1.56 3.75
CA ILE A 65 3.83 2.34 2.51
C ILE A 65 4.62 3.63 2.72
N SER A 66 4.39 4.30 3.84
CA SER A 66 5.12 5.52 4.17
C SER A 66 6.63 5.28 4.24
N MET A 67 7.04 4.19 4.87
CA MET A 67 8.44 3.80 4.96
C MET A 67 9.03 3.56 3.57
N THR A 68 8.31 2.84 2.73
CA THR A 68 8.76 2.53 1.37
C THR A 68 8.93 3.81 0.55
N MET A 69 7.97 4.73 0.66
CA MET A 69 8.05 6.00 -0.05
C MET A 69 9.26 6.82 0.41
N SER A 70 9.52 6.83 1.71
CA SER A 70 10.67 7.54 2.26
C SER A 70 11.98 6.92 1.80
N ALA A 71 12.05 5.58 1.79
CA ALA A 71 13.24 4.89 1.31
C ALA A 71 13.50 5.21 -0.16
N ASN A 72 12.44 5.23 -0.98
CA ASN A 72 12.60 5.52 -2.39
C ASN A 72 13.03 6.95 -2.65
N LYS A 73 12.64 7.88 -1.80
CA LYS A 73 13.10 9.25 -1.92
C LYS A 73 14.62 9.31 -1.75
N VAL A 74 15.16 8.60 -0.77
CA VAL A 74 16.59 8.54 -0.55
C VAL A 74 17.29 7.84 -1.72
N LEU A 75 16.74 6.70 -2.15
CA LEU A 75 17.33 5.93 -3.24
C LEU A 75 17.36 6.73 -4.54
N ASN A 76 16.29 7.46 -4.83
CA ASN A 76 16.23 8.30 -6.03
C ASN A 76 17.29 9.40 -5.99
N ASN A 77 17.52 9.99 -4.83
CA ASN A 77 18.54 11.02 -4.68
C ASN A 77 19.94 10.46 -4.91
N LEU A 78 20.14 9.18 -4.68
CA LEU A 78 21.41 8.51 -4.88
C LEU A 78 21.51 7.81 -6.23
N ASN A 79 20.49 7.94 -7.07
CA ASN A 79 20.40 7.28 -8.36
C ASN A 79 20.41 5.76 -8.27
N PHE A 80 19.86 5.24 -7.17
CA PHE A 80 19.66 3.81 -6.99
C PHE A 80 18.25 3.43 -7.41
N LYS A 81 18.03 2.16 -7.70
CA LYS A 81 16.71 1.66 -8.05
C LYS A 81 15.80 1.67 -6.83
N GLU A 82 14.53 1.92 -7.08
CA GLU A 82 13.53 1.93 -6.03
C GLU A 82 13.27 0.54 -5.48
N VAL A 83 12.77 0.51 -4.25
CA VAL A 83 12.32 -0.72 -3.60
C VAL A 83 10.80 -0.74 -3.56
N SER A 84 10.25 -1.93 -3.37
CA SER A 84 8.81 -2.13 -3.22
C SER A 84 8.57 -3.07 -2.05
N CYS A 85 7.33 -3.40 -1.81
CA CYS A 85 6.98 -4.39 -0.78
C CYS A 85 7.68 -5.71 -1.04
N TRP A 86 7.81 -6.09 -2.31
CA TRP A 86 8.48 -7.32 -2.70
C TRP A 86 9.93 -7.38 -2.24
N THR A 87 10.60 -6.26 -2.20
CA THR A 87 12.03 -6.21 -1.86
C THR A 87 12.30 -6.90 -0.52
N CYS A 88 11.39 -6.74 0.44
CA CYS A 88 11.53 -7.36 1.75
C CYS A 88 10.61 -8.56 1.93
N HIS A 89 9.37 -8.46 1.44
CA HIS A 89 8.35 -9.47 1.73
C HIS A 89 8.40 -10.70 0.83
N ARG A 90 8.65 -10.51 -0.44
CA ARG A 90 8.80 -11.60 -1.42
C ARG A 90 7.64 -12.59 -1.42
N GLY A 91 6.42 -12.08 -1.33
CA GLY A 91 5.22 -12.90 -1.32
C GLY A 91 4.85 -13.46 0.04
N ASN A 92 5.48 -12.96 1.11
CA ASN A 92 5.18 -13.41 2.48
C ASN A 92 4.82 -12.22 3.33
N LYS A 93 3.80 -12.38 4.17
CA LYS A 93 3.34 -11.27 5.02
C LYS A 93 4.38 -10.87 6.07
N ILE A 94 5.30 -11.76 6.40
CA ILE A 94 6.40 -11.47 7.33
C ILE A 94 7.70 -11.61 6.53
N PRO A 95 8.51 -10.57 6.44
CA PRO A 95 9.80 -10.68 5.76
C PRO A 95 10.73 -11.62 6.51
N GLU A 96 11.59 -12.28 5.77
CA GLU A 96 12.59 -13.15 6.36
C GLU A 96 13.64 -12.32 7.10
N ARG A 97 14.00 -12.76 8.26
CA ARG A 97 15.03 -12.10 9.03
C ARG A 97 16.42 -12.60 8.63
N SER A 98 17.41 -11.74 8.87
CA SER A 98 18.79 -12.17 8.73
C SER A 98 19.08 -13.32 9.69
N PRO A 99 19.83 -14.34 9.26
CA PRO A 99 20.25 -15.39 10.17
C PRO A 99 21.36 -14.93 11.14
N PHE A 100 21.89 -13.74 10.93
CA PHE A 100 22.95 -13.22 11.78
C PHE A 100 22.37 -12.32 12.86
N LYS A 101 22.85 -12.46 14.09
CA LYS A 101 22.40 -11.60 15.15
C LYS A 101 22.96 -10.20 14.98
N MET A 102 22.08 -9.23 15.20
CA MET A 102 22.48 -7.83 15.27
C MET A 102 22.31 -7.43 16.73
N SER A 103 23.35 -7.43 17.45
CA SER A 103 23.28 -7.12 18.87
C SER A 103 23.30 -5.64 19.14
#